data_a97fa9dfdc2902947eb62d0201b1dbea
#
_entry.id   a97fa9dfdc2902947eb62d0201b1dbea
#
_cell.length_a   1.000
_cell.length_b   1.000
_cell.length_c   1.000
_cell.angle_alpha   90.00
_cell.angle_beta   90.00
_cell.angle_gamma   90.00
#
_symmetry.space_group_name_H-M   'P 1'
#
loop_
_entity.id
_entity.type
_entity.pdbx_description
1 polymer ?
#
loop_
_entity_poly.entity_id
_entity_poly.type
_entity_poly.pdbx_seq_one_letter_code
_entity_poly.pdbx_strand_id
1 'polypeptide(L)'
;MRLFGGERIQAMMERFDLDEDTPIENKMLTRAIENAQTTVESRNFQSRKSVLEYDDVMNKQREIIYDQRKQVLEGMDVKGIIMNMMSTAIGHQVSSAFGGESHMDEAGMRELLRQVEGLYFPRYTVRFEPERIPQLTAEEVIDAFTAAAADFYEKKEQEFTSPVMREVERVVLLRVVDEYWMDHIDAMTDLRQGIGLRAYAQTDPIIAYKKESLEMFEEMISAIQEETVRRLYSVRLRKNEEVKRERVAKTTSESVGGDGTVKKQPRKVKKIGRNEPCPCGSGKKYKNCCGRDA
;
A
#
# COMPACT_ATOMS: atom_id res chain seq x y z
N MET A 1 -44.21 8.74 -0.31
CA MET A 1 -45.66 8.40 -0.37
C MET A 1 -45.99 7.34 -1.44
N ARG A 2 -45.48 7.40 -2.68
CA ARG A 2 -45.81 6.40 -3.74
C ARG A 2 -45.56 4.94 -3.33
N LEU A 3 -44.46 4.66 -2.58
CA LEU A 3 -44.12 3.30 -2.11
C LEU A 3 -45.00 2.74 -0.99
N PHE A 4 -45.83 3.54 -0.35
CA PHE A 4 -46.62 3.16 0.82
C PHE A 4 -48.14 3.31 0.60
N GLY A 5 -48.60 3.12 -0.62
CA GLY A 5 -50.01 3.20 -0.94
C GLY A 5 -50.57 4.61 -1.12
N GLY A 6 -49.68 5.57 -1.45
CA GLY A 6 -50.06 6.97 -1.72
C GLY A 6 -51.13 7.11 -2.79
N GLU A 7 -51.15 6.24 -3.79
CA GLU A 7 -52.16 6.23 -4.84
C GLU A 7 -53.58 5.88 -4.28
N ARG A 8 -53.64 4.98 -3.29
CA ARG A 8 -54.93 4.65 -2.65
C ARG A 8 -55.42 5.80 -1.77
N ILE A 9 -54.51 6.51 -1.11
CA ILE A 9 -54.84 7.68 -0.29
C ILE A 9 -55.29 8.82 -1.21
N GLN A 10 -54.60 9.05 -2.32
CA GLN A 10 -54.95 10.06 -3.31
C GLN A 10 -56.32 9.79 -3.94
N ALA A 11 -56.58 8.55 -4.37
CA ALA A 11 -57.90 8.15 -4.88
C ALA A 11 -59.02 8.28 -3.83
N MET A 12 -58.70 8.12 -2.55
CA MET A 12 -59.66 8.33 -1.45
C MET A 12 -59.94 9.82 -1.21
N MET A 13 -58.92 10.67 -1.30
CA MET A 13 -59.03 12.13 -1.20
C MET A 13 -59.88 12.71 -2.36
N GLU A 14 -59.60 12.28 -3.58
CA GLU A 14 -60.36 12.67 -4.79
C GLU A 14 -61.84 12.23 -4.69
N ARG A 15 -62.11 11.07 -4.07
CA ARG A 15 -63.46 10.55 -3.92
C ARG A 15 -64.29 11.27 -2.84
N PHE A 16 -63.64 11.93 -1.88
CA PHE A 16 -64.27 12.69 -0.81
C PHE A 16 -64.28 14.21 -1.06
N ASP A 17 -63.81 14.64 -2.24
CA ASP A 17 -63.76 16.06 -2.64
C ASP A 17 -63.17 16.97 -1.55
N LEU A 18 -62.05 16.49 -0.92
CA LEU A 18 -61.38 17.16 0.18
C LEU A 18 -60.43 18.21 -0.38
N ASP A 19 -60.58 19.45 0.04
CA ASP A 19 -59.73 20.57 -0.30
C ASP A 19 -58.28 20.36 0.24
N GLU A 20 -57.28 20.81 -0.50
CA GLU A 20 -55.85 20.60 -0.12
C GLU A 20 -55.49 21.16 1.26
N ASP A 21 -56.22 22.15 1.74
CA ASP A 21 -55.96 22.81 3.04
C ASP A 21 -56.77 22.21 4.22
N THR A 22 -57.59 21.17 4.00
CA THR A 22 -58.39 20.60 5.05
C THR A 22 -57.62 19.58 5.89
N PRO A 23 -57.44 19.80 7.22
CA PRO A 23 -56.74 18.84 8.08
C PRO A 23 -57.55 17.55 8.20
N ILE A 24 -57.00 16.45 7.69
CA ILE A 24 -57.68 15.15 7.70
C ILE A 24 -57.36 14.42 9.01
N GLU A 25 -58.24 14.51 9.98
CA GLU A 25 -58.18 13.73 11.23
C GLU A 25 -58.81 12.35 11.04
N ASN A 26 -58.08 11.44 10.38
CA ASN A 26 -58.58 10.07 10.22
C ASN A 26 -57.60 9.09 10.86
N LYS A 27 -58.04 8.31 11.86
CA LYS A 27 -57.23 7.28 12.54
C LYS A 27 -56.60 6.27 11.58
N MET A 28 -57.23 6.01 10.44
CA MET A 28 -56.71 5.10 9.42
C MET A 28 -55.52 5.72 8.70
N LEU A 29 -55.55 7.01 8.39
CA LEU A 29 -54.45 7.76 7.77
C LEU A 29 -53.26 7.89 8.73
N THR A 30 -53.54 8.23 10.00
CA THR A 30 -52.51 8.30 11.04
C THR A 30 -51.77 6.97 11.18
N ARG A 31 -52.49 5.85 11.27
CA ARG A 31 -51.86 4.51 11.31
C ARG A 31 -51.08 4.17 10.05
N ALA A 32 -51.55 4.57 8.87
CA ALA A 32 -50.84 4.35 7.62
C ALA A 32 -49.49 5.12 7.58
N ILE A 33 -49.50 6.36 8.08
CA ILE A 33 -48.29 7.19 8.20
C ILE A 33 -47.32 6.60 9.23
N GLU A 34 -47.80 6.21 10.42
CA GLU A 34 -46.98 5.57 11.46
C GLU A 34 -46.34 4.27 10.94
N ASN A 35 -47.10 3.42 10.26
CA ASN A 35 -46.56 2.20 9.65
C ASN A 35 -45.51 2.50 8.56
N ALA A 36 -45.73 3.52 7.74
CA ALA A 36 -44.78 3.95 6.73
C ALA A 36 -43.48 4.47 7.37
N GLN A 37 -43.59 5.29 8.41
CA GLN A 37 -42.43 5.79 9.17
C GLN A 37 -41.66 4.64 9.81
N THR A 38 -42.33 3.74 10.54
CA THR A 38 -41.72 2.56 11.14
C THR A 38 -41.01 1.68 10.11
N THR A 39 -41.61 1.52 8.93
CA THR A 39 -40.99 0.75 7.84
C THR A 39 -39.73 1.42 7.30
N VAL A 40 -39.75 2.74 7.10
CA VAL A 40 -38.59 3.52 6.67
C VAL A 40 -37.48 3.51 7.73
N GLU A 41 -37.84 3.70 9.00
CA GLU A 41 -36.89 3.66 10.11
C GLU A 41 -36.25 2.27 10.23
N SER A 42 -37.04 1.20 10.12
CA SER A 42 -36.50 -0.18 10.14
C SER A 42 -35.55 -0.45 8.99
N ARG A 43 -35.84 0.00 7.77
CA ARG A 43 -34.96 -0.12 6.63
C ARG A 43 -33.67 0.68 6.81
N ASN A 44 -33.78 1.91 7.29
CA ASN A 44 -32.64 2.77 7.56
C ASN A 44 -31.75 2.19 8.68
N PHE A 45 -32.37 1.63 9.71
CA PHE A 45 -31.65 0.94 10.78
C PHE A 45 -30.89 -0.28 10.25
N GLN A 46 -31.57 -1.14 9.46
CA GLN A 46 -30.94 -2.31 8.87
C GLN A 46 -29.79 -1.95 7.96
N SER A 47 -29.96 -0.92 7.12
CA SER A 47 -28.88 -0.43 6.25
C SER A 47 -27.67 0.07 7.04
N ARG A 48 -27.90 0.87 8.08
CA ARG A 48 -26.79 1.34 8.96
C ARG A 48 -26.12 0.21 9.70
N LYS A 49 -26.91 -0.75 10.21
CA LYS A 49 -26.37 -1.94 10.87
C LYS A 49 -25.44 -2.73 9.93
N SER A 50 -25.88 -2.98 8.70
CA SER A 50 -25.04 -3.68 7.71
C SER A 50 -23.74 -2.93 7.42
N VAL A 51 -23.79 -1.60 7.26
CA VAL A 51 -22.57 -0.80 7.05
C VAL A 51 -21.60 -0.95 8.21
N LEU A 52 -22.08 -0.88 9.46
CA LEU A 52 -21.24 -1.07 10.64
C LEU A 52 -20.61 -2.47 10.70
N GLU A 53 -21.37 -3.51 10.32
CA GLU A 53 -20.87 -4.89 10.32
C GLU A 53 -19.74 -5.10 9.29
N TYR A 54 -19.80 -4.43 8.14
CA TYR A 54 -18.69 -4.41 7.16
C TYR A 54 -17.48 -3.62 7.68
N ASP A 55 -17.71 -2.45 8.25
CA ASP A 55 -16.64 -1.59 8.74
C ASP A 55 -15.93 -2.21 9.96
N ASP A 56 -16.63 -2.97 10.81
CA ASP A 56 -16.05 -3.66 11.97
C ASP A 56 -14.96 -4.66 11.56
N VAL A 57 -15.14 -5.37 10.45
CA VAL A 57 -14.13 -6.30 9.93
C VAL A 57 -12.85 -5.54 9.55
N MET A 58 -12.98 -4.48 8.76
CA MET A 58 -11.83 -3.66 8.33
C MET A 58 -11.14 -2.99 9.52
N ASN A 59 -11.91 -2.55 10.53
CA ASN A 59 -11.33 -1.93 11.72
C ASN A 59 -10.48 -2.92 12.53
N LYS A 60 -10.94 -4.16 12.71
CA LYS A 60 -10.17 -5.21 13.37
C LYS A 60 -8.86 -5.54 12.66
N GLN A 61 -8.91 -5.66 11.33
CA GLN A 61 -7.71 -5.88 10.52
C GLN A 61 -6.73 -4.69 10.63
N ARG A 62 -7.27 -3.47 10.60
CA ARG A 62 -6.47 -2.25 10.77
C ARG A 62 -5.80 -2.18 12.15
N GLU A 63 -6.51 -2.51 13.22
CA GLU A 63 -5.95 -2.57 14.57
C GLU A 63 -4.76 -3.53 14.63
N ILE A 64 -4.88 -4.73 14.08
CA ILE A 64 -3.80 -5.73 14.05
C ILE A 64 -2.56 -5.17 13.33
N ILE A 65 -2.74 -4.63 12.14
CA ILE A 65 -1.62 -4.10 11.33
C ILE A 65 -0.97 -2.88 12.01
N TYR A 66 -1.77 -1.97 12.56
CA TYR A 66 -1.24 -0.77 13.19
C TYR A 66 -0.55 -1.06 14.52
N ASP A 67 -1.02 -2.04 15.30
CA ASP A 67 -0.35 -2.49 16.52
C ASP A 67 0.98 -3.16 16.19
N GLN A 68 1.04 -4.01 15.20
CA GLN A 68 2.30 -4.61 14.74
C GLN A 68 3.28 -3.54 14.25
N ARG A 69 2.81 -2.59 13.44
CA ARG A 69 3.61 -1.47 12.96
C ARG A 69 4.15 -0.62 14.11
N LYS A 70 3.32 -0.32 15.10
CA LYS A 70 3.71 0.43 16.29
C LYS A 70 4.81 -0.27 17.07
N GLN A 71 4.68 -1.57 17.29
CA GLN A 71 5.67 -2.38 17.99
C GLN A 71 7.03 -2.33 17.30
N VAL A 72 7.06 -2.42 15.96
CA VAL A 72 8.29 -2.30 15.16
C VAL A 72 8.93 -0.91 15.29
N LEU A 73 8.12 0.15 15.34
CA LEU A 73 8.59 1.54 15.51
C LEU A 73 9.12 1.80 16.93
N GLU A 74 8.53 1.19 17.95
CA GLU A 74 8.92 1.36 19.36
C GLU A 74 10.15 0.54 19.77
N GLY A 75 10.75 -0.21 18.84
CA GLY A 75 12.03 -0.91 19.05
C GLY A 75 11.90 -2.35 19.55
N MET A 76 10.80 -3.05 19.21
CA MET A 76 10.68 -4.50 19.43
C MET A 76 11.85 -5.24 18.77
N ASP A 77 12.16 -6.45 19.27
CA ASP A 77 13.16 -7.33 18.64
C ASP A 77 12.74 -7.75 17.24
N VAL A 78 13.10 -6.92 16.24
CA VAL A 78 12.78 -7.16 14.83
C VAL A 78 13.51 -8.41 14.31
N LYS A 79 14.69 -8.73 14.84
CA LYS A 79 15.44 -9.94 14.48
C LYS A 79 14.62 -11.21 14.75
N GLY A 80 14.06 -11.31 15.96
CA GLY A 80 13.22 -12.45 16.32
C GLY A 80 12.01 -12.60 15.42
N ILE A 81 11.35 -11.49 15.08
CA ILE A 81 10.22 -11.47 14.16
C ILE A 81 10.63 -11.99 12.77
N ILE A 82 11.75 -11.50 12.23
CA ILE A 82 12.24 -11.90 10.89
C ILE A 82 12.64 -13.37 10.85
N MET A 83 13.29 -13.87 11.89
CA MET A 83 13.66 -15.29 12.01
C MET A 83 12.41 -16.18 12.03
N ASN A 84 11.37 -15.76 12.74
CA ASN A 84 10.10 -16.47 12.74
C ASN A 84 9.39 -16.42 11.37
N MET A 85 9.36 -15.25 10.72
CA MET A 85 8.82 -15.12 9.36
C MET A 85 9.55 -16.03 8.36
N MET A 86 10.87 -16.10 8.46
CA MET A 86 11.70 -16.96 7.62
C MET A 86 11.37 -18.44 7.82
N SER A 87 11.29 -18.89 9.07
CA SER A 87 10.94 -20.28 9.39
C SER A 87 9.54 -20.63 8.90
N THR A 88 8.57 -19.73 9.07
CA THR A 88 7.20 -19.90 8.60
C THR A 88 7.13 -19.96 7.08
N ALA A 89 7.82 -19.07 6.37
CA ALA A 89 7.83 -19.03 4.90
C ALA A 89 8.48 -20.30 4.31
N ILE A 90 9.61 -20.75 4.88
CA ILE A 90 10.26 -22.01 4.50
C ILE A 90 9.33 -23.19 4.78
N GLY A 91 8.72 -23.24 5.97
CA GLY A 91 7.78 -24.29 6.35
C GLY A 91 6.60 -24.40 5.38
N HIS A 92 6.04 -23.26 4.98
CA HIS A 92 4.94 -23.21 4.03
C HIS A 92 5.35 -23.72 2.64
N GLN A 93 6.53 -23.30 2.12
CA GLN A 93 7.03 -23.78 0.84
C GLN A 93 7.33 -25.28 0.83
N VAL A 94 7.98 -25.79 1.87
CA VAL A 94 8.27 -27.21 2.00
C VAL A 94 6.99 -28.02 2.09
N SER A 95 6.05 -27.62 2.96
CA SER A 95 4.77 -28.32 3.13
C SER A 95 3.95 -28.34 1.85
N SER A 96 3.95 -27.22 1.11
CA SER A 96 3.30 -27.14 -0.20
C SER A 96 3.94 -28.08 -1.23
N ALA A 97 5.27 -28.18 -1.23
CA ALA A 97 6.00 -29.05 -2.14
C ALA A 97 5.80 -30.55 -1.83
N PHE A 98 5.66 -30.90 -0.56
CA PHE A 98 5.31 -32.26 -0.15
C PHE A 98 3.85 -32.64 -0.47
N GLY A 99 2.96 -31.65 -0.63
CA GLY A 99 1.56 -31.88 -1.03
C GLY A 99 0.74 -32.80 -0.12
N GLY A 100 1.17 -32.98 1.13
CA GLY A 100 0.59 -33.94 2.09
C GLY A 100 1.15 -35.35 2.02
N GLU A 101 2.13 -35.60 1.15
CA GLU A 101 2.86 -36.87 1.11
C GLU A 101 3.92 -36.92 2.21
N SER A 102 4.21 -38.12 2.73
CA SER A 102 5.21 -38.31 3.78
C SER A 102 6.63 -38.20 3.27
N HIS A 103 6.85 -38.43 1.99
CA HIS A 103 8.17 -38.46 1.35
C HIS A 103 8.12 -37.84 -0.04
N MET A 104 9.27 -37.38 -0.49
CA MET A 104 9.44 -36.71 -1.78
C MET A 104 10.44 -37.50 -2.64
N ASP A 105 10.25 -37.48 -3.94
CA ASP A 105 11.21 -38.06 -4.87
C ASP A 105 12.40 -37.09 -5.15
N GLU A 106 13.45 -37.58 -5.80
CA GLU A 106 14.62 -36.77 -6.16
C GLU A 106 14.28 -35.58 -7.08
N ALA A 107 13.30 -35.76 -7.98
CA ALA A 107 12.89 -34.70 -8.91
C ALA A 107 12.17 -33.55 -8.17
N GLY A 108 11.27 -33.88 -7.25
CA GLY A 108 10.58 -32.93 -6.39
C GLY A 108 11.55 -32.16 -5.48
N MET A 109 12.51 -32.88 -4.86
CA MET A 109 13.53 -32.25 -4.00
C MET A 109 14.40 -31.29 -4.81
N ARG A 110 14.76 -31.64 -6.05
CA ARG A 110 15.55 -30.76 -6.92
C ARG A 110 14.77 -29.50 -7.32
N GLU A 111 13.47 -29.63 -7.54
CA GLU A 111 12.61 -28.48 -7.85
C GLU A 111 12.42 -27.58 -6.62
N LEU A 112 12.19 -28.17 -5.45
CA LEU A 112 12.10 -27.43 -4.18
C LEU A 112 13.40 -26.67 -3.88
N LEU A 113 14.57 -27.31 -4.02
CA LEU A 113 15.86 -26.64 -3.87
C LEU A 113 16.03 -25.46 -4.84
N ARG A 114 15.57 -25.61 -6.09
CA ARG A 114 15.62 -24.52 -7.08
C ARG A 114 14.76 -23.32 -6.67
N GLN A 115 13.64 -23.53 -6.02
CA GLN A 115 12.73 -22.50 -5.54
C GLN A 115 13.28 -21.78 -4.30
N VAL A 116 13.90 -22.51 -3.39
CA VAL A 116 14.37 -22.00 -2.09
C VAL A 116 15.77 -21.41 -2.18
N GLU A 117 16.65 -22.01 -2.98
CA GLU A 117 18.03 -21.54 -3.21
C GLU A 117 18.05 -20.19 -3.95
N GLY A 118 18.90 -19.29 -3.51
CA GLY A 118 18.98 -17.92 -4.05
C GLY A 118 17.90 -16.99 -3.54
N LEU A 119 16.88 -17.53 -2.85
CA LEU A 119 15.84 -16.76 -2.18
C LEU A 119 16.15 -16.62 -0.69
N TYR A 120 16.41 -17.71 0.03
CA TYR A 120 16.68 -17.72 1.47
C TYR A 120 18.15 -17.98 1.82
N PHE A 121 18.88 -18.69 0.98
CA PHE A 121 20.30 -18.95 1.15
C PHE A 121 20.98 -19.13 -0.22
N PRO A 122 22.34 -19.04 -0.29
CA PRO A 122 23.06 -19.19 -1.55
C PRO A 122 22.88 -20.59 -2.16
N ARG A 123 23.01 -20.68 -3.49
CA ARG A 123 22.93 -21.95 -4.21
C ARG A 123 23.99 -22.91 -3.72
N TYR A 124 23.62 -24.19 -3.66
CA TYR A 124 24.48 -25.31 -3.26
C TYR A 124 24.91 -25.29 -1.77
N THR A 125 24.19 -24.53 -0.92
CA THR A 125 24.45 -24.51 0.51
C THR A 125 23.95 -25.79 1.18
N VAL A 126 22.78 -26.27 0.81
CA VAL A 126 22.19 -27.51 1.32
C VAL A 126 22.31 -28.58 0.23
N ARG A 127 22.76 -29.75 0.64
CA ARG A 127 22.85 -30.93 -0.24
C ARG A 127 22.33 -32.14 0.48
N PHE A 128 21.43 -32.85 -0.15
CA PHE A 128 20.96 -34.14 0.31
C PHE A 128 21.54 -35.26 -0.53
N GLU A 129 21.95 -36.34 0.08
CA GLU A 129 22.39 -37.55 -0.64
C GLU A 129 21.20 -38.17 -1.34
N PRO A 130 21.28 -38.52 -2.63
CA PRO A 130 20.13 -39.05 -3.40
C PRO A 130 19.46 -40.27 -2.74
N GLU A 131 20.26 -41.11 -2.09
CA GLU A 131 19.78 -42.33 -1.40
C GLU A 131 18.93 -42.02 -0.15
N ARG A 132 19.13 -40.82 0.48
CA ARG A 132 18.40 -40.39 1.66
C ARG A 132 17.13 -39.61 1.34
N ILE A 133 17.03 -39.02 0.14
CA ILE A 133 15.88 -38.17 -0.24
C ILE A 133 14.53 -38.86 -0.02
N PRO A 134 14.33 -40.14 -0.43
CA PRO A 134 13.05 -40.82 -0.23
C PRO A 134 12.71 -41.12 1.24
N GLN A 135 13.66 -40.92 2.15
CA GLN A 135 13.51 -41.17 3.59
C GLN A 135 13.34 -39.91 4.40
N LEU A 136 13.62 -38.73 3.80
CA LEU A 136 13.50 -37.43 4.47
C LEU A 136 12.04 -37.07 4.71
N THR A 137 11.77 -36.62 5.90
CA THR A 137 10.47 -36.03 6.27
C THR A 137 10.46 -34.52 5.95
N ALA A 138 9.26 -33.95 5.83
CA ALA A 138 9.12 -32.52 5.62
C ALA A 138 9.78 -31.71 6.76
N GLU A 139 9.68 -32.18 8.01
CA GLU A 139 10.29 -31.54 9.18
C GLU A 139 11.82 -31.47 9.08
N GLU A 140 12.46 -32.59 8.71
CA GLU A 140 13.93 -32.62 8.52
C GLU A 140 14.41 -31.66 7.43
N VAL A 141 13.62 -31.52 6.37
CA VAL A 141 13.93 -30.57 5.29
C VAL A 141 13.74 -29.14 5.73
N ILE A 142 12.67 -28.83 6.50
CA ILE A 142 12.41 -27.52 7.08
C ILE A 142 13.55 -27.13 8.01
N ASP A 143 13.98 -28.02 8.90
CA ASP A 143 15.07 -27.77 9.84
C ASP A 143 16.38 -27.49 9.10
N ALA A 144 16.71 -28.27 8.08
CA ALA A 144 17.93 -28.08 7.29
C ALA A 144 17.91 -26.74 6.54
N PHE A 145 16.80 -26.35 5.93
CA PHE A 145 16.67 -25.09 5.23
C PHE A 145 16.67 -23.90 6.18
N THR A 146 15.98 -24.01 7.31
CA THR A 146 15.95 -22.95 8.33
C THR A 146 17.33 -22.71 8.92
N ALA A 147 18.08 -23.79 9.22
CA ALA A 147 19.46 -23.65 9.68
C ALA A 147 20.36 -22.98 8.65
N ALA A 148 20.26 -23.37 7.37
CA ALA A 148 21.05 -22.76 6.30
C ALA A 148 20.72 -21.27 6.10
N ALA A 149 19.44 -20.93 6.20
CA ALA A 149 18.97 -19.55 6.09
C ALA A 149 19.41 -18.69 7.30
N ALA A 150 19.39 -19.26 8.50
CA ALA A 150 19.89 -18.61 9.71
C ALA A 150 21.41 -18.34 9.62
N ASP A 151 22.20 -19.32 9.20
CA ASP A 151 23.64 -19.14 8.98
C ASP A 151 23.95 -18.04 7.93
N PHE A 152 23.16 -17.99 6.87
CA PHE A 152 23.33 -16.95 5.85
C PHE A 152 22.93 -15.58 6.40
N TYR A 153 21.88 -15.49 7.18
CA TYR A 153 21.48 -14.28 7.85
C TYR A 153 22.58 -13.76 8.81
N GLU A 154 23.18 -14.63 9.62
CA GLU A 154 24.26 -14.24 10.54
C GLU A 154 25.50 -13.72 9.80
N LYS A 155 25.89 -14.36 8.70
CA LYS A 155 26.96 -13.87 7.82
C LYS A 155 26.65 -12.48 7.27
N LYS A 156 25.41 -12.25 6.88
CA LYS A 156 24.94 -10.96 6.40
C LYS A 156 24.95 -9.90 7.51
N GLU A 157 24.53 -10.24 8.71
CA GLU A 157 24.60 -9.34 9.87
C GLU A 157 26.03 -8.94 10.20
N GLN A 158 27.00 -9.86 10.07
CA GLN A 158 28.42 -9.54 10.23
C GLN A 158 28.95 -8.59 9.14
N GLU A 159 28.47 -8.72 7.89
CA GLU A 159 28.84 -7.83 6.79
C GLU A 159 28.27 -6.42 6.99
N PHE A 160 27.02 -6.30 7.45
CA PHE A 160 26.31 -5.03 7.59
C PHE A 160 26.60 -4.30 8.90
N THR A 161 27.08 -4.96 9.92
CA THR A 161 27.07 -4.60 11.33
C THR A 161 25.66 -4.64 11.95
N SER A 162 25.58 -5.07 13.22
CA SER A 162 24.27 -5.29 13.86
C SER A 162 23.34 -4.06 13.87
N PRO A 163 23.80 -2.82 14.18
CA PRO A 163 22.93 -1.65 14.18
C PRO A 163 22.35 -1.32 12.78
N VAL A 164 23.17 -1.46 11.75
CA VAL A 164 22.74 -1.19 10.36
C VAL A 164 21.72 -2.26 9.92
N MET A 165 21.96 -3.52 10.30
CA MET A 165 21.04 -4.61 9.97
C MET A 165 19.67 -4.41 10.63
N ARG A 166 19.62 -3.98 11.91
CA ARG A 166 18.34 -3.63 12.60
C ARG A 166 17.58 -2.55 11.87
N GLU A 167 18.28 -1.52 11.36
CA GLU A 167 17.64 -0.44 10.62
C GLU A 167 17.12 -0.93 9.26
N VAL A 168 17.90 -1.72 8.54
CA VAL A 168 17.46 -2.32 7.25
C VAL A 168 16.23 -3.19 7.44
N GLU A 169 16.20 -4.04 8.45
CA GLU A 169 15.05 -4.88 8.78
C GLU A 169 13.79 -4.05 9.04
N ARG A 170 13.92 -3.03 9.87
CA ARG A 170 12.80 -2.12 10.19
C ARG A 170 12.26 -1.44 8.96
N VAL A 171 13.14 -0.86 8.14
CA VAL A 171 12.74 -0.15 6.93
C VAL A 171 12.09 -1.08 5.92
N VAL A 172 12.67 -2.27 5.70
CA VAL A 172 12.12 -3.25 4.75
C VAL A 172 10.77 -3.74 5.22
N LEU A 173 10.65 -4.15 6.49
CA LEU A 173 9.39 -4.65 7.06
C LEU A 173 8.28 -3.62 6.98
N LEU A 174 8.54 -2.38 7.41
CA LEU A 174 7.54 -1.31 7.37
C LEU A 174 7.09 -1.01 5.93
N ARG A 175 8.04 -0.99 4.99
CA ARG A 175 7.72 -0.73 3.58
C ARG A 175 6.88 -1.83 2.96
N VAL A 176 7.21 -3.09 3.23
CA VAL A 176 6.42 -4.22 2.72
C VAL A 176 5.02 -4.22 3.32
N VAL A 177 4.91 -4.01 4.64
CA VAL A 177 3.60 -3.90 5.30
C VAL A 177 2.76 -2.78 4.68
N ASP A 178 3.36 -1.60 4.43
CA ASP A 178 2.63 -0.48 3.84
C ASP A 178 2.13 -0.79 2.41
N GLU A 179 2.97 -1.40 1.57
CA GLU A 179 2.59 -1.78 0.21
C GLU A 179 1.41 -2.77 0.21
N TYR A 180 1.54 -3.89 0.90
CA TYR A 180 0.51 -4.93 0.92
C TYR A 180 -0.77 -4.50 1.64
N TRP A 181 -0.66 -3.66 2.67
CA TRP A 181 -1.83 -3.12 3.35
C TRP A 181 -2.64 -2.19 2.46
N MET A 182 -2.00 -1.35 1.66
CA MET A 182 -2.70 -0.49 0.70
C MET A 182 -3.43 -1.32 -0.36
N ASP A 183 -2.76 -2.31 -0.94
CA ASP A 183 -3.37 -3.21 -1.93
C ASP A 183 -4.56 -4.00 -1.32
N HIS A 184 -4.43 -4.40 -0.05
CA HIS A 184 -5.51 -5.10 0.66
C HIS A 184 -6.73 -4.21 0.90
N ILE A 185 -6.55 -2.93 1.24
CA ILE A 185 -7.66 -1.97 1.40
C ILE A 185 -8.44 -1.84 0.08
N ASP A 186 -7.74 -1.75 -1.04
CA ASP A 186 -8.37 -1.66 -2.36
C ASP A 186 -9.12 -2.96 -2.70
N ALA A 187 -8.50 -4.11 -2.49
CA ALA A 187 -9.13 -5.42 -2.70
C ALA A 187 -10.37 -5.64 -1.81
N MET A 188 -10.33 -5.19 -0.55
CA MET A 188 -11.47 -5.24 0.36
C MET A 188 -12.62 -4.31 -0.07
N THR A 189 -12.27 -3.19 -0.70
CA THR A 189 -13.27 -2.28 -1.27
C THR A 189 -14.00 -2.94 -2.45
N ASP A 190 -13.26 -3.63 -3.32
CA ASP A 190 -13.82 -4.39 -4.44
C ASP A 190 -14.67 -5.57 -3.96
N LEU A 191 -14.20 -6.31 -2.96
CA LEU A 191 -14.98 -7.38 -2.33
C LEU A 191 -16.31 -6.85 -1.80
N ARG A 192 -16.31 -5.72 -1.09
CA ARG A 192 -17.52 -5.10 -0.55
C ARG A 192 -18.53 -4.72 -1.63
N GLN A 193 -18.05 -4.25 -2.79
CA GLN A 193 -18.93 -3.91 -3.90
C GLN A 193 -19.56 -5.16 -4.54
N GLY A 194 -18.80 -6.25 -4.64
CA GLY A 194 -19.23 -7.48 -5.29
C GLY A 194 -20.02 -8.45 -4.41
N ILE A 195 -19.83 -8.40 -3.09
CA ILE A 195 -20.35 -9.42 -2.15
C ILE A 195 -21.87 -9.55 -2.15
N GLY A 196 -22.58 -8.47 -2.46
CA GLY A 196 -24.05 -8.47 -2.56
C GLY A 196 -24.60 -9.50 -3.54
N LEU A 197 -23.83 -9.90 -4.56
CA LEU A 197 -24.22 -10.93 -5.52
C LEU A 197 -24.31 -12.32 -4.91
N ARG A 198 -23.65 -12.57 -3.77
CA ARG A 198 -23.74 -13.85 -3.03
C ARG A 198 -25.16 -14.13 -2.51
N ALA A 199 -25.98 -13.07 -2.33
CA ALA A 199 -27.39 -13.24 -1.96
C ALA A 199 -28.19 -14.07 -2.96
N TYR A 200 -27.84 -14.05 -4.25
CA TYR A 200 -28.49 -14.89 -5.26
C TYR A 200 -28.20 -16.38 -5.07
N ALA A 201 -27.08 -16.71 -4.42
CA ALA A 201 -26.71 -18.08 -4.05
C ALA A 201 -27.26 -18.50 -2.66
N GLN A 202 -28.23 -17.75 -2.11
CA GLN A 202 -28.82 -17.97 -0.78
C GLN A 202 -27.80 -17.92 0.37
N THR A 203 -26.67 -17.29 0.17
CA THR A 203 -25.66 -17.06 1.20
C THR A 203 -25.84 -15.64 1.75
N ASP A 204 -25.81 -15.50 3.09
CA ASP A 204 -25.82 -14.17 3.72
C ASP A 204 -24.55 -13.40 3.31
N PRO A 205 -24.68 -12.23 2.65
CA PRO A 205 -23.54 -11.44 2.18
C PRO A 205 -22.57 -11.05 3.29
N ILE A 206 -23.05 -10.85 4.53
CA ILE A 206 -22.20 -10.48 5.66
C ILE A 206 -21.33 -11.66 6.10
N ILE A 207 -21.90 -12.86 6.13
CA ILE A 207 -21.17 -14.09 6.47
C ILE A 207 -20.13 -14.38 5.39
N ALA A 208 -20.50 -14.28 4.12
CA ALA A 208 -19.59 -14.46 3.01
C ALA A 208 -18.44 -13.43 3.06
N TYR A 209 -18.76 -12.16 3.32
CA TYR A 209 -17.75 -11.11 3.46
C TYR A 209 -16.76 -11.38 4.59
N LYS A 210 -17.23 -11.79 5.77
CA LYS A 210 -16.36 -12.11 6.90
C LYS A 210 -15.43 -13.27 6.58
N LYS A 211 -15.91 -14.28 5.88
CA LYS A 211 -15.11 -15.45 5.48
C LYS A 211 -14.07 -15.06 4.42
N GLU A 212 -14.50 -14.49 3.30
CA GLU A 212 -13.63 -14.11 2.19
C GLU A 212 -12.60 -13.05 2.65
N SER A 213 -12.99 -12.10 3.50
CA SER A 213 -12.07 -11.10 4.07
C SER A 213 -11.00 -11.70 4.99
N LEU A 214 -11.32 -12.75 5.73
CA LEU A 214 -10.35 -13.46 6.56
C LEU A 214 -9.32 -14.18 5.69
N GLU A 215 -9.78 -14.92 4.68
CA GLU A 215 -8.91 -15.61 3.72
C GLU A 215 -7.95 -14.63 3.03
N MET A 216 -8.45 -13.51 2.53
CA MET A 216 -7.64 -12.45 1.91
C MET A 216 -6.63 -11.82 2.89
N PHE A 217 -7.02 -11.66 4.15
CA PHE A 217 -6.13 -11.11 5.17
C PHE A 217 -5.00 -12.09 5.52
N GLU A 218 -5.29 -13.37 5.65
CA GLU A 218 -4.29 -14.43 5.88
C GLU A 218 -3.32 -14.55 4.71
N GLU A 219 -3.81 -14.49 3.48
CA GLU A 219 -2.98 -14.44 2.27
C GLU A 219 -2.06 -13.22 2.27
N MET A 220 -2.57 -12.04 2.61
CA MET A 220 -1.77 -10.81 2.73
C MET A 220 -0.66 -10.97 3.79
N ILE A 221 -0.96 -11.50 4.97
CA ILE A 221 0.04 -11.72 6.02
C ILE A 221 1.13 -12.68 5.56
N SER A 222 0.76 -13.77 4.89
CA SER A 222 1.73 -14.72 4.31
C SER A 222 2.61 -14.06 3.26
N ALA A 223 2.02 -13.26 2.38
CA ALA A 223 2.76 -12.51 1.35
C ALA A 223 3.71 -11.47 1.95
N ILE A 224 3.31 -10.78 3.02
CA ILE A 224 4.19 -9.86 3.77
C ILE A 224 5.39 -10.61 4.34
N GLN A 225 5.19 -11.78 4.93
CA GLN A 225 6.27 -12.58 5.50
C GLN A 225 7.28 -13.01 4.42
N GLU A 226 6.80 -13.59 3.33
CA GLU A 226 7.64 -14.04 2.22
C GLU A 226 8.40 -12.88 1.56
N GLU A 227 7.72 -11.78 1.26
CA GLU A 227 8.32 -10.63 0.61
C GLU A 227 9.34 -9.91 1.50
N THR A 228 9.07 -9.80 2.80
CA THR A 228 10.00 -9.21 3.76
C THR A 228 11.30 -10.00 3.79
N VAL A 229 11.23 -11.32 3.91
CA VAL A 229 12.41 -12.20 3.91
C VAL A 229 13.13 -12.09 2.57
N ARG A 230 12.42 -12.18 1.45
CA ARG A 230 12.98 -12.06 0.10
C ARG A 230 13.77 -10.76 -0.10
N ARG A 231 13.18 -9.62 0.31
CA ARG A 231 13.85 -8.32 0.21
C ARG A 231 15.08 -8.23 1.09
N LEU A 232 14.97 -8.70 2.33
CA LEU A 232 16.12 -8.70 3.26
C LEU A 232 17.30 -9.51 2.73
N TYR A 233 17.03 -10.67 2.14
CA TYR A 233 18.09 -11.52 1.58
C TYR A 233 18.67 -10.97 0.29
N SER A 234 17.94 -10.16 -0.45
CA SER A 234 18.40 -9.50 -1.69
C SER A 234 19.15 -8.19 -1.45
N VAL A 235 18.98 -7.54 -0.29
CA VAL A 235 19.67 -6.28 0.04
C VAL A 235 21.19 -6.46 0.00
N ARG A 236 21.90 -5.54 -0.65
CA ARG A 236 23.36 -5.46 -0.68
C ARG A 236 23.82 -4.08 -0.27
N LEU A 237 24.89 -4.00 0.52
CA LEU A 237 25.55 -2.73 0.81
C LEU A 237 26.14 -2.17 -0.48
N ARG A 238 25.63 -1.03 -0.93
CA ARG A 238 26.39 -0.19 -1.85
C ARG A 238 27.46 0.52 -1.02
N LYS A 239 28.72 0.09 -1.12
CA LYS A 239 29.83 0.96 -0.75
C LYS A 239 29.68 2.20 -1.63
N ASN A 240 29.38 3.35 -1.02
CA ASN A 240 29.51 4.63 -1.68
C ASN A 240 31.01 4.79 -1.98
N GLU A 241 31.50 4.23 -3.07
CA GLU A 241 32.63 4.82 -3.75
C GLU A 241 32.11 6.20 -4.11
N GLU A 242 32.70 7.22 -3.48
CA GLU A 242 32.51 8.60 -3.91
C GLU A 242 32.80 8.59 -5.41
N VAL A 243 31.74 8.60 -6.20
CA VAL A 243 31.84 8.87 -7.62
C VAL A 243 32.30 10.33 -7.68
N LYS A 244 33.64 10.55 -7.56
CA LYS A 244 34.25 11.79 -8.01
C LYS A 244 33.87 11.90 -9.47
N ARG A 245 32.79 12.65 -9.72
CA ARG A 245 32.45 13.08 -11.07
C ARG A 245 33.61 13.93 -11.54
N GLU A 246 34.62 13.33 -12.15
CA GLU A 246 35.54 14.06 -13.00
C GLU A 246 34.67 14.71 -14.07
N ARG A 247 34.70 16.03 -14.08
CA ARG A 247 34.14 16.80 -15.19
C ARG A 247 34.91 16.46 -16.46
N VAL A 248 34.51 15.43 -17.16
CA VAL A 248 35.10 14.97 -18.44
C VAL A 248 34.73 15.92 -19.59
N ALA A 249 33.81 16.85 -19.40
CA ALA A 249 33.49 17.85 -20.38
C ALA A 249 34.00 19.22 -19.92
N LYS A 250 35.15 19.63 -20.43
CA LYS A 250 35.43 21.06 -20.64
C LYS A 250 34.33 21.53 -21.60
N THR A 251 33.58 22.56 -21.21
CA THR A 251 32.67 23.25 -22.11
C THR A 251 33.49 23.84 -23.26
N THR A 252 33.68 23.08 -24.31
CA THR A 252 34.00 23.62 -25.60
C THR A 252 32.74 24.35 -26.07
N SER A 253 32.85 25.63 -26.22
CA SER A 253 31.84 26.44 -26.87
C SER A 253 31.77 26.04 -28.34
N GLU A 254 31.07 24.97 -28.67
CA GLU A 254 30.70 24.70 -30.04
C GLU A 254 29.47 25.56 -30.36
N SER A 255 29.75 26.57 -31.21
CA SER A 255 28.70 27.28 -31.91
C SER A 255 28.06 26.30 -32.88
N VAL A 256 26.94 25.70 -32.49
CA VAL A 256 26.07 25.00 -33.42
C VAL A 256 25.45 26.07 -34.31
N GLY A 257 25.85 26.06 -35.58
CA GLY A 257 25.27 26.90 -36.63
C GLY A 257 23.78 26.58 -36.75
N GLY A 258 22.96 27.59 -36.54
CA GLY A 258 21.52 27.54 -36.73
C GLY A 258 20.92 28.90 -36.42
N ASP A 259 20.49 29.61 -37.47
CA ASP A 259 19.64 30.80 -37.47
C ASP A 259 20.15 32.02 -36.68
N GLY A 260 20.54 33.07 -37.44
CA GLY A 260 21.19 34.31 -37.03
C GLY A 260 20.45 35.23 -36.06
N THR A 261 19.86 34.74 -35.01
CA THR A 261 19.34 35.60 -33.94
C THR A 261 20.27 35.57 -32.72
N VAL A 262 21.32 36.41 -32.81
CA VAL A 262 22.17 36.73 -31.66
C VAL A 262 21.26 37.39 -30.60
N LYS A 263 20.91 36.67 -29.53
CA LYS A 263 20.33 37.27 -28.33
C LYS A 263 21.36 38.23 -27.74
N LYS A 264 21.22 39.53 -28.06
CA LYS A 264 22.05 40.58 -27.44
C LYS A 264 21.87 40.54 -25.95
N GLN A 265 22.95 40.31 -25.21
CA GLN A 265 22.95 40.46 -23.76
C GLN A 265 22.43 41.89 -23.40
N PRO A 266 21.56 42.05 -22.40
CA PRO A 266 21.08 43.36 -22.03
C PRO A 266 22.26 44.21 -21.60
N ARG A 267 22.53 45.32 -22.33
CA ARG A 267 23.53 46.32 -21.94
C ARG A 267 23.11 46.89 -20.58
N LYS A 268 23.94 46.71 -19.56
CA LYS A 268 23.79 47.42 -18.30
C LYS A 268 24.03 48.91 -18.57
N VAL A 269 22.98 49.68 -18.72
CA VAL A 269 23.07 51.13 -18.79
C VAL A 269 23.42 51.65 -17.41
N LYS A 270 24.54 52.32 -17.29
CA LYS A 270 24.97 52.95 -16.04
C LYS A 270 23.98 54.08 -15.73
N LYS A 271 23.16 53.94 -14.71
CA LYS A 271 22.24 54.99 -14.31
C LYS A 271 23.05 56.18 -13.77
N ILE A 272 22.92 57.30 -14.40
CA ILE A 272 23.61 58.54 -14.05
C ILE A 272 22.87 59.16 -12.86
N GLY A 273 23.62 59.47 -11.81
CA GLY A 273 23.10 60.05 -10.59
C GLY A 273 22.57 61.50 -10.85
N ARG A 274 21.50 61.87 -10.16
CA ARG A 274 20.82 63.15 -10.31
C ARG A 274 21.74 64.39 -10.18
N ASN A 275 22.84 64.26 -9.40
CA ASN A 275 23.81 65.31 -9.14
C ASN A 275 25.12 65.21 -9.96
N GLU A 276 25.26 64.17 -10.79
CA GLU A 276 26.43 63.97 -11.63
C GLU A 276 26.41 64.96 -12.86
N PRO A 277 27.58 65.25 -13.45
CA PRO A 277 27.64 66.10 -14.63
C PRO A 277 26.86 65.46 -15.79
N CYS A 278 26.13 66.30 -16.51
CA CYS A 278 25.29 65.81 -17.61
C CYS A 278 26.13 65.27 -18.75
N PRO A 279 25.86 64.10 -19.33
CA PRO A 279 26.61 63.48 -20.41
C PRO A 279 26.50 64.23 -21.74
N CYS A 280 25.60 65.23 -21.86
CA CYS A 280 25.48 66.06 -23.04
C CYS A 280 26.61 67.10 -23.21
N GLY A 281 27.56 67.23 -22.24
CA GLY A 281 28.69 68.17 -22.30
C GLY A 281 28.37 69.59 -21.91
N SER A 282 27.13 69.87 -21.41
CA SER A 282 26.69 71.23 -21.03
C SER A 282 27.31 71.82 -19.74
N GLY A 283 28.12 71.02 -19.02
CA GLY A 283 28.73 71.43 -17.76
C GLY A 283 27.72 71.57 -16.57
N LYS A 284 26.43 71.33 -16.79
CA LYS A 284 25.38 71.40 -15.76
C LYS A 284 25.13 70.02 -15.10
N LYS A 285 24.63 70.01 -13.87
CA LYS A 285 24.19 68.76 -13.23
C LYS A 285 23.04 68.10 -14.00
N TYR A 286 22.97 66.77 -14.05
CA TYR A 286 21.97 65.98 -14.83
C TYR A 286 20.54 66.44 -14.55
N LYS A 287 20.17 66.70 -13.27
CA LYS A 287 18.84 67.21 -12.88
C LYS A 287 18.47 68.59 -13.42
N ASN A 288 19.48 69.39 -13.83
CA ASN A 288 19.26 70.76 -14.32
C ASN A 288 19.48 70.85 -15.86
N CYS A 289 19.61 69.70 -16.54
CA CYS A 289 19.82 69.57 -17.96
C CYS A 289 18.93 68.46 -18.55
N CYS A 290 19.50 67.37 -19.08
CA CYS A 290 18.74 66.31 -19.73
C CYS A 290 17.87 65.47 -18.79
N GLY A 291 18.09 65.54 -17.49
CA GLY A 291 17.27 64.87 -16.46
C GLY A 291 16.27 65.80 -15.77
N ARG A 292 15.87 66.88 -16.39
CA ARG A 292 14.95 67.85 -15.81
C ARG A 292 13.51 67.33 -15.83
N ASP A 293 13.17 66.57 -16.84
CA ASP A 293 11.83 66.03 -17.10
C ASP A 293 11.80 64.48 -17.00
N ALA A 294 12.81 63.82 -16.34
CA ALA A 294 12.94 62.37 -16.19
C ALA A 294 12.64 61.91 -14.74
#